data_f0ae231bf37d21a1b9c6d26bd1996e84
#
_entry.id   f0ae231bf37d21a1b9c6d26bd1996e84
#
_cell.length_a   1.000
_cell.length_b   1.000
_cell.length_c   1.000
_cell.angle_alpha   90.00
_cell.angle_beta   90.00
_cell.angle_gamma   90.00
#
_symmetry.space_group_name_H-M   'P 1'
#
loop_
_entity.id
_entity.type
_entity.pdbx_description
1 polymer ?
#
loop_
_entity_poly.entity_id
_entity_poly.type
_entity_poly.pdbx_seq_one_letter_code
_entity_poly.pdbx_strand_id
1 'polypeptide(L)'
;MSEENGSENLEDLADGLEKKKFSGKKLVVFVILPLLLLLIGGGVAFIFVGGDEVEVAEGEHGAEQAELHEENPDEPTELLFLDLEPLLVNLSTVGGKPSYLKLTIALEVDKQSSLEDLQQKLPRVIDNFQIYLRELRVEDLNGSAGMFRLKEELLIRVNEAVYPTRVHDVLFKEILING
;
A
#
# COMPACT_ATOMS: atom_id res chain seq x y z
N MET A 1 52.61 37.75 29.90
CA MET A 1 52.17 37.43 31.26
C MET A 1 50.68 37.73 31.25
N SER A 2 49.74 36.88 31.27
CA SER A 2 49.60 35.43 31.48
C SER A 2 48.29 35.06 30.85
N GLU A 3 48.31 34.22 29.84
CA GLU A 3 47.12 33.52 29.31
C GLU A 3 47.39 32.04 29.47
N GLU A 4 47.03 31.51 30.63
CA GLU A 4 47.06 30.07 30.89
C GLU A 4 46.12 29.81 32.06
N ASN A 5 44.84 29.59 31.75
CA ASN A 5 43.89 28.86 32.62
C ASN A 5 42.51 28.77 31.96
N GLY A 6 42.37 27.90 30.99
CA GLY A 6 41.06 27.69 30.33
C GLY A 6 40.82 26.26 29.81
N SER A 7 41.81 25.38 29.90
CA SER A 7 41.74 24.04 29.29
C SER A 7 41.57 22.86 30.26
N GLU A 8 41.63 23.10 31.57
CA GLU A 8 41.53 22.00 32.57
C GLU A 8 40.11 21.64 33.02
N ASN A 9 39.08 22.37 32.58
CA ASN A 9 37.70 22.16 33.09
C ASN A 9 36.77 21.42 32.14
N LEU A 10 37.25 20.95 30.98
CA LEU A 10 36.44 20.21 30.02
C LEU A 10 36.72 18.70 30.03
N GLU A 11 37.81 18.25 30.58
CA GLU A 11 38.14 16.82 30.69
C GLU A 11 37.51 16.16 31.92
N ASP A 12 37.25 16.90 32.99
CA ASP A 12 36.63 16.37 34.22
C ASP A 12 35.11 16.18 34.12
N LEU A 13 34.44 16.73 33.09
CA LEU A 13 33.02 16.55 32.82
C LEU A 13 32.72 15.35 31.91
N ALA A 14 33.73 14.73 31.31
CA ALA A 14 33.58 13.61 30.43
C ALA A 14 33.59 12.23 31.12
N ASP A 15 34.08 12.18 32.36
CA ASP A 15 34.29 10.90 33.09
C ASP A 15 33.07 10.47 33.92
N GLY A 16 32.00 11.27 33.97
CA GLY A 16 30.76 11.00 34.72
C GLY A 16 29.68 10.19 33.96
N LEU A 17 29.85 9.85 32.67
CA LEU A 17 28.89 9.13 31.89
C LEU A 17 29.38 7.70 31.60
N GLU A 18 29.56 6.92 32.64
CA GLU A 18 29.62 5.45 32.49
C GLU A 18 28.28 4.97 31.87
N LYS A 19 28.28 4.77 30.56
CA LYS A 19 27.25 3.99 29.86
C LYS A 19 27.24 2.58 30.40
N LYS A 20 26.40 2.33 31.39
CA LYS A 20 26.08 1.01 31.89
C LYS A 20 25.55 0.19 30.71
N LYS A 21 26.43 -0.59 30.07
CA LYS A 21 26.07 -1.54 29.01
C LYS A 21 25.16 -2.59 29.62
N PHE A 22 23.85 -2.36 29.56
CA PHE A 22 22.87 -3.40 29.87
C PHE A 22 23.04 -4.52 28.82
N SER A 23 23.47 -5.68 29.27
CA SER A 23 23.56 -6.85 28.42
C SER A 23 22.16 -7.15 27.86
N GLY A 24 22.01 -7.03 26.52
CA GLY A 24 20.71 -7.22 25.85
C GLY A 24 19.99 -8.52 26.21
N LYS A 25 20.76 -9.57 26.57
CA LYS A 25 20.21 -10.85 27.06
C LYS A 25 19.48 -10.71 28.40
N LYS A 26 19.98 -9.88 29.33
CA LYS A 26 19.31 -9.62 30.63
C LYS A 26 18.08 -8.76 30.48
N LEU A 27 18.07 -7.81 29.53
CA LEU A 27 16.91 -6.96 29.25
C LEU A 27 15.76 -7.77 28.60
N VAL A 28 16.10 -8.68 27.70
CA VAL A 28 15.11 -9.58 27.06
C VAL A 28 14.49 -10.52 28.09
N VAL A 29 15.27 -11.12 28.95
CA VAL A 29 14.78 -12.13 29.93
C VAL A 29 14.01 -11.47 31.08
N PHE A 30 14.44 -10.31 31.60
CA PHE A 30 13.82 -9.71 32.77
C PHE A 30 12.73 -8.67 32.48
N VAL A 31 12.67 -8.11 31.26
CA VAL A 31 11.68 -7.09 30.90
C VAL A 31 10.73 -7.60 29.81
N ILE A 32 11.24 -8.14 28.73
CA ILE A 32 10.39 -8.52 27.58
C ILE A 32 9.63 -9.81 27.86
N LEU A 33 10.26 -10.80 28.51
CA LEU A 33 9.62 -12.09 28.81
C LEU A 33 8.43 -11.95 29.78
N PRO A 34 8.53 -11.25 30.95
CA PRO A 34 7.39 -11.07 31.83
C PRO A 34 6.31 -10.17 31.23
N LEU A 35 6.68 -9.15 30.42
CA LEU A 35 5.71 -8.32 29.72
C LEU A 35 4.89 -9.12 28.68
N LEU A 36 5.56 -10.02 27.95
CA LEU A 36 4.89 -10.91 27.00
C LEU A 36 3.96 -11.91 27.70
N LEU A 37 4.37 -12.42 28.88
CA LEU A 37 3.58 -13.35 29.69
C LEU A 37 2.34 -12.68 30.30
N LEU A 38 2.43 -11.38 30.62
CA LEU A 38 1.32 -10.59 31.13
C LEU A 38 0.30 -10.27 30.03
N LEU A 39 0.74 -10.05 28.78
CA LEU A 39 -0.12 -9.88 27.62
C LEU A 39 -0.89 -11.17 27.27
N ILE A 40 -0.24 -12.31 27.34
CA ILE A 40 -0.86 -13.62 27.05
C ILE A 40 -1.80 -14.04 28.20
N GLY A 41 -1.37 -13.86 29.45
CA GLY A 41 -2.16 -14.22 30.65
C GLY A 41 -3.37 -13.30 30.87
N GLY A 42 -3.24 -12.00 30.58
CA GLY A 42 -4.35 -11.02 30.70
C GLY A 42 -5.47 -11.25 29.69
N GLY A 43 -5.13 -11.70 28.47
CA GLY A 43 -6.11 -12.01 27.42
C GLY A 43 -7.01 -13.21 27.76
N VAL A 44 -6.47 -14.22 28.39
CA VAL A 44 -7.23 -15.44 28.75
C VAL A 44 -8.11 -15.22 29.97
N ALA A 45 -7.69 -14.39 30.93
CA ALA A 45 -8.51 -14.08 32.12
C ALA A 45 -9.73 -13.21 31.77
N PHE A 46 -9.65 -12.36 30.74
CA PHE A 46 -10.77 -11.52 30.31
C PHE A 46 -11.90 -12.33 29.62
N ILE A 47 -11.57 -13.48 29.03
CA ILE A 47 -12.57 -14.35 28.37
C ILE A 47 -13.29 -15.25 29.41
N PHE A 48 -12.69 -15.49 30.60
CA PHE A 48 -13.22 -16.45 31.56
C PHE A 48 -14.05 -15.84 32.72
N VAL A 49 -14.08 -14.51 32.90
CA VAL A 49 -14.77 -13.82 34.01
C VAL A 49 -16.05 -13.07 33.57
N GLY A 50 -16.35 -13.03 32.26
CA GLY A 50 -17.53 -12.34 31.71
C GLY A 50 -18.71 -13.25 31.42
N GLY A 51 -19.09 -14.12 32.33
CA GLY A 51 -20.30 -14.92 32.22
C GLY A 51 -21.32 -14.47 33.28
N ASP A 52 -22.15 -13.49 32.96
CA ASP A 52 -23.40 -13.24 33.69
C ASP A 52 -24.58 -13.42 32.74
N GLU A 53 -25.45 -14.30 33.18
CA GLU A 53 -26.73 -14.66 32.58
C GLU A 53 -27.62 -13.42 32.38
N VAL A 54 -28.11 -13.19 31.17
CA VAL A 54 -29.23 -12.27 30.94
C VAL A 54 -30.36 -13.03 30.27
N GLU A 55 -31.47 -13.02 31.04
CA GLU A 55 -32.79 -13.55 30.76
C GLU A 55 -33.33 -13.15 29.38
N VAL A 56 -33.96 -14.13 28.74
CA VAL A 56 -34.66 -14.01 27.46
C VAL A 56 -35.89 -13.12 27.63
N ALA A 57 -35.97 -12.01 26.94
CA ALA A 57 -37.21 -11.32 26.66
C ALA A 57 -37.44 -11.38 25.13
N GLU A 58 -38.48 -12.08 24.74
CA GLU A 58 -39.01 -12.12 23.37
C GLU A 58 -39.44 -10.71 22.94
N GLY A 59 -38.92 -10.28 21.82
CA GLY A 59 -39.32 -9.07 21.13
C GLY A 59 -38.96 -9.19 19.65
N GLU A 60 -39.97 -9.61 18.86
CA GLU A 60 -39.89 -9.59 17.37
C GLU A 60 -39.64 -8.17 16.88
N HIS A 61 -38.48 -7.95 16.23
CA HIS A 61 -38.36 -6.98 15.15
C HIS A 61 -37.19 -7.39 14.24
N GLY A 62 -37.50 -7.47 12.94
CA GLY A 62 -36.64 -7.90 11.86
C GLY A 62 -35.24 -7.26 11.90
N ALA A 63 -34.25 -8.07 12.18
CA ALA A 63 -32.86 -7.75 11.93
C ALA A 63 -32.55 -8.24 10.50
N GLU A 64 -32.43 -7.27 9.61
CA GLU A 64 -31.71 -7.40 8.34
C GLU A 64 -30.32 -7.94 8.69
N GLN A 65 -30.12 -9.22 8.44
CA GLN A 65 -28.83 -9.88 8.56
C GLN A 65 -27.91 -9.23 7.53
N ALA A 66 -27.08 -8.29 7.97
CA ALA A 66 -25.86 -7.99 7.26
C ALA A 66 -25.00 -9.26 7.34
N GLU A 67 -25.06 -10.08 6.30
CA GLU A 67 -24.15 -11.18 6.08
C GLU A 67 -22.74 -10.56 5.99
N LEU A 68 -22.02 -10.65 7.10
CA LEU A 68 -20.56 -10.51 7.06
C LEU A 68 -20.09 -11.70 6.22
N HIS A 69 -19.83 -11.44 4.94
CA HIS A 69 -19.08 -12.37 4.10
C HIS A 69 -17.71 -12.50 4.76
N GLU A 70 -17.53 -13.55 5.54
CA GLU A 70 -16.21 -14.04 5.89
C GLU A 70 -15.56 -14.48 4.58
N GLU A 71 -14.63 -13.65 4.12
CA GLU A 71 -13.81 -13.90 2.94
C GLU A 71 -13.00 -15.17 3.23
N ASN A 72 -13.46 -16.30 2.69
CA ASN A 72 -12.78 -17.58 2.82
C ASN A 72 -11.49 -17.50 1.99
N PRO A 73 -10.29 -17.57 2.62
CA PRO A 73 -9.02 -17.39 1.90
C PRO A 73 -8.71 -18.49 0.87
N ASP A 74 -9.49 -19.56 0.85
CA ASP A 74 -9.33 -20.71 -0.06
C ASP A 74 -10.36 -20.74 -1.23
N GLU A 75 -11.29 -19.76 -1.32
CA GLU A 75 -12.09 -19.65 -2.53
C GLU A 75 -11.25 -19.05 -3.65
N PRO A 76 -11.23 -19.68 -4.85
CA PRO A 76 -10.54 -19.09 -5.99
C PRO A 76 -11.22 -17.74 -6.31
N THR A 77 -10.54 -16.64 -6.01
CA THR A 77 -10.99 -15.30 -6.36
C THR A 77 -11.13 -15.26 -7.88
N GLU A 78 -12.35 -15.13 -8.37
CA GLU A 78 -12.60 -14.99 -9.80
C GLU A 78 -12.05 -13.65 -10.25
N LEU A 79 -10.93 -13.68 -10.99
CA LEU A 79 -10.33 -12.47 -11.52
C LEU A 79 -11.18 -11.94 -12.68
N LEU A 80 -11.62 -10.71 -12.54
CA LEU A 80 -12.40 -9.99 -13.54
C LEU A 80 -11.52 -8.96 -14.24
N PHE A 81 -11.74 -8.80 -15.55
CA PHE A 81 -10.94 -7.90 -16.37
C PHE A 81 -11.82 -6.84 -17.03
N LEU A 82 -11.42 -5.59 -16.91
CA LEU A 82 -12.00 -4.46 -17.65
C LEU A 82 -11.05 -4.03 -18.76
N ASP A 83 -11.44 -4.28 -20.00
CA ASP A 83 -10.71 -3.80 -21.17
C ASP A 83 -10.94 -2.30 -21.38
N LEU A 84 -9.85 -1.55 -21.58
CA LEU A 84 -9.90 -0.15 -21.94
C LEU A 84 -9.80 0.02 -23.45
N GLU A 85 -10.44 1.10 -23.96
CA GLU A 85 -10.21 1.53 -25.34
C GLU A 85 -8.73 1.88 -25.55
N PRO A 86 -8.20 1.67 -26.78
CA PRO A 86 -6.81 1.98 -27.08
C PRO A 86 -6.48 3.46 -26.80
N LEU A 87 -5.49 3.71 -25.96
CA LEU A 87 -4.98 5.05 -25.66
C LEU A 87 -3.92 5.42 -26.68
N LEU A 88 -4.12 6.53 -27.38
CA LEU A 88 -3.15 7.09 -28.32
C LEU A 88 -2.65 8.44 -27.79
N VAL A 89 -1.38 8.55 -27.50
CA VAL A 89 -0.75 9.75 -26.95
C VAL A 89 0.53 10.11 -27.69
N ASN A 90 0.81 11.40 -27.83
CA ASN A 90 2.11 11.89 -28.28
C ASN A 90 3.07 11.86 -27.07
N LEU A 91 4.23 11.27 -27.28
CA LEU A 91 5.30 11.24 -26.28
C LEU A 91 6.07 12.57 -26.25
N SER A 92 6.64 12.88 -25.10
CA SER A 92 7.51 14.04 -24.93
C SER A 92 8.81 13.85 -25.71
N THR A 93 9.13 14.79 -26.61
CA THR A 93 10.36 14.76 -27.40
C THR A 93 11.14 16.06 -27.24
N VAL A 94 12.46 15.95 -27.01
CA VAL A 94 13.34 17.11 -26.93
C VAL A 94 14.08 17.25 -28.28
N GLY A 95 13.56 18.13 -29.15
CA GLY A 95 14.21 18.46 -30.42
C GLY A 95 14.22 17.34 -31.47
N GLY A 96 13.45 16.27 -31.25
CA GLY A 96 13.36 15.09 -32.11
C GLY A 96 12.12 15.08 -33.00
N LYS A 97 11.95 13.97 -33.73
CA LYS A 97 10.73 13.70 -34.48
C LYS A 97 9.58 13.45 -33.53
N PRO A 98 8.34 13.83 -33.90
CA PRO A 98 7.16 13.50 -33.09
C PRO A 98 7.03 11.97 -32.97
N SER A 99 6.93 11.49 -31.74
CA SER A 99 6.76 10.07 -31.43
C SER A 99 5.41 9.88 -30.75
N TYR A 100 4.76 8.75 -31.02
CA TYR A 100 3.49 8.41 -30.37
C TYR A 100 3.50 7.00 -29.80
N LEU A 101 2.75 6.84 -28.73
CA LEU A 101 2.46 5.57 -28.06
C LEU A 101 0.99 5.22 -28.28
N LYS A 102 0.74 4.00 -28.79
CA LYS A 102 -0.58 3.36 -28.75
C LYS A 102 -0.51 2.26 -27.71
N LEU A 103 -1.39 2.32 -26.71
CA LEU A 103 -1.42 1.40 -25.57
C LEU A 103 -2.83 0.84 -25.39
N THR A 104 -2.96 -0.49 -25.41
CA THR A 104 -4.19 -1.22 -25.09
C THR A 104 -3.96 -2.00 -23.79
N ILE A 105 -4.79 -1.76 -22.79
CA ILE A 105 -4.66 -2.35 -21.45
C ILE A 105 -5.97 -2.97 -20.96
N ALA A 106 -5.86 -3.93 -20.05
CA ALA A 106 -6.95 -4.40 -19.22
C ALA A 106 -6.60 -4.17 -17.74
N LEU A 107 -7.60 -3.84 -16.93
CA LEU A 107 -7.50 -3.67 -15.49
C LEU A 107 -8.09 -4.89 -14.79
N GLU A 108 -7.35 -5.44 -13.83
CA GLU A 108 -7.74 -6.63 -13.07
C GLU A 108 -8.36 -6.23 -11.73
N VAL A 109 -9.52 -6.79 -11.42
CA VAL A 109 -10.23 -6.62 -10.15
C VAL A 109 -10.72 -7.97 -9.62
N ASP A 110 -11.03 -8.05 -8.33
CA ASP A 110 -11.40 -9.28 -7.62
C ASP A 110 -12.92 -9.47 -7.46
N LYS A 111 -13.71 -8.41 -7.64
CA LYS A 111 -15.15 -8.44 -7.35
C LYS A 111 -15.96 -7.74 -8.43
N GLN A 112 -17.18 -8.23 -8.66
CA GLN A 112 -18.10 -7.61 -9.59
C GLN A 112 -18.46 -6.16 -9.21
N SER A 113 -18.61 -5.88 -7.91
CA SER A 113 -18.83 -4.50 -7.43
C SER A 113 -17.66 -3.57 -7.73
N SER A 114 -16.42 -4.08 -7.64
CA SER A 114 -15.22 -3.33 -8.02
C SER A 114 -15.20 -3.01 -9.52
N LEU A 115 -15.67 -3.94 -10.35
CA LEU A 115 -15.78 -3.74 -11.79
C LEU A 115 -16.79 -2.63 -12.13
N GLU A 116 -17.95 -2.62 -11.49
CA GLU A 116 -18.99 -1.61 -11.67
C GLU A 116 -18.53 -0.22 -11.24
N ASP A 117 -17.88 -0.11 -10.07
CA ASP A 117 -17.29 1.12 -9.58
C ASP A 117 -16.20 1.65 -10.51
N LEU A 118 -15.36 0.76 -11.02
CA LEU A 118 -14.29 1.08 -11.95
C LEU A 118 -14.86 1.64 -13.27
N GLN A 119 -15.93 1.01 -13.79
CA GLN A 119 -16.61 1.49 -15.00
C GLN A 119 -17.16 2.91 -14.83
N GLN A 120 -17.74 3.23 -13.68
CA GLN A 120 -18.27 4.59 -13.40
C GLN A 120 -17.16 5.65 -13.34
N LYS A 121 -15.99 5.27 -12.83
CA LYS A 121 -14.82 6.15 -12.66
C LYS A 121 -13.86 6.13 -13.86
N LEU A 122 -14.15 5.32 -14.88
CA LEU A 122 -13.28 5.10 -16.04
C LEU A 122 -12.84 6.39 -16.75
N PRO A 123 -13.69 7.40 -16.96
CA PRO A 123 -13.25 8.65 -17.60
C PRO A 123 -12.11 9.33 -16.83
N ARG A 124 -12.18 9.32 -15.50
CA ARG A 124 -11.12 9.89 -14.65
C ARG A 124 -9.82 9.08 -14.71
N VAL A 125 -9.93 7.75 -14.78
CA VAL A 125 -8.77 6.86 -14.95
C VAL A 125 -8.08 7.16 -16.27
N ILE A 126 -8.83 7.23 -17.37
CA ILE A 126 -8.31 7.51 -18.71
C ILE A 126 -7.61 8.89 -18.74
N ASP A 127 -8.20 9.91 -18.14
CA ASP A 127 -7.61 11.25 -18.06
C ASP A 127 -6.26 11.23 -17.33
N ASN A 128 -6.20 10.62 -16.16
CA ASN A 128 -4.95 10.46 -15.39
C ASN A 128 -3.87 9.71 -16.18
N PHE A 129 -4.26 8.66 -16.90
CA PHE A 129 -3.34 7.91 -17.75
C PHE A 129 -2.81 8.76 -18.90
N GLN A 130 -3.68 9.50 -19.58
CA GLN A 130 -3.27 10.35 -20.70
C GLN A 130 -2.33 11.48 -20.26
N ILE A 131 -2.58 12.09 -19.08
CA ILE A 131 -1.68 13.10 -18.52
C ILE A 131 -0.29 12.51 -18.32
N TYR A 132 -0.19 11.38 -17.64
CA TYR A 132 1.09 10.73 -17.37
C TYR A 132 1.80 10.26 -18.63
N LEU A 133 1.09 9.58 -19.54
CA LEU A 133 1.68 9.03 -20.75
C LEU A 133 2.27 10.10 -21.66
N ARG A 134 1.74 11.33 -21.67
CA ARG A 134 2.27 12.47 -22.43
C ARG A 134 3.59 13.01 -21.87
N GLU A 135 3.89 12.78 -20.61
CA GLU A 135 5.14 13.21 -19.98
C GLU A 135 6.30 12.26 -20.31
N LEU A 136 5.99 11.01 -20.70
CA LEU A 136 6.99 10.00 -21.01
C LEU A 136 7.74 10.27 -22.30
N ARG A 137 8.99 9.87 -22.32
CA ARG A 137 9.85 9.85 -23.50
C ARG A 137 9.97 8.43 -24.04
N VAL A 138 10.38 8.30 -25.31
CA VAL A 138 10.65 6.99 -25.91
C VAL A 138 11.69 6.20 -25.10
N GLU A 139 12.70 6.90 -24.57
CA GLU A 139 13.78 6.32 -23.77
C GLU A 139 13.28 5.70 -22.46
N ASP A 140 12.23 6.29 -21.86
CA ASP A 140 11.64 5.81 -20.60
C ASP A 140 10.93 4.46 -20.78
N LEU A 141 10.52 4.15 -22.00
CA LEU A 141 9.81 2.93 -22.37
C LEU A 141 10.73 1.81 -22.87
N ASN A 142 12.04 2.04 -22.87
CA ASN A 142 12.98 1.07 -23.40
C ASN A 142 13.22 -0.12 -22.45
N GLY A 143 13.15 -1.32 -23.04
CA GLY A 143 13.43 -2.58 -22.37
C GLY A 143 12.39 -2.97 -21.32
N SER A 144 12.62 -4.11 -20.68
CA SER A 144 11.70 -4.66 -19.66
C SER A 144 11.58 -3.78 -18.41
N ALA A 145 12.65 -3.10 -18.02
CA ALA A 145 12.65 -2.21 -16.87
C ALA A 145 11.75 -0.96 -17.09
N GLY A 146 11.75 -0.38 -18.30
CA GLY A 146 10.87 0.71 -18.68
C GLY A 146 9.40 0.27 -18.67
N MET A 147 9.10 -0.89 -19.24
CA MET A 147 7.77 -1.47 -19.27
C MET A 147 7.24 -1.79 -17.86
N PHE A 148 8.09 -2.33 -17.01
CA PHE A 148 7.70 -2.62 -15.62
C PHE A 148 7.37 -1.34 -14.85
N ARG A 149 8.20 -0.31 -14.97
CA ARG A 149 7.96 1.01 -14.36
C ARG A 149 6.65 1.64 -14.87
N LEU A 150 6.40 1.56 -16.18
CA LEU A 150 5.14 2.02 -16.76
C LEU A 150 3.94 1.32 -16.12
N LYS A 151 4.01 0.00 -16.00
CA LYS A 151 2.95 -0.81 -15.38
C LYS A 151 2.67 -0.40 -13.93
N GLU A 152 3.72 -0.28 -13.11
CA GLU A 152 3.62 0.14 -11.71
C GLU A 152 3.01 1.53 -11.57
N GLU A 153 3.45 2.49 -12.37
CA GLU A 153 2.92 3.86 -12.34
C GLU A 153 1.45 3.93 -12.74
N LEU A 154 1.05 3.17 -13.77
CA LEU A 154 -0.36 3.11 -14.16
C LEU A 154 -1.21 2.45 -13.06
N LEU A 155 -0.68 1.41 -12.39
CA LEU A 155 -1.37 0.77 -11.27
C LEU A 155 -1.57 1.72 -10.08
N ILE A 156 -0.57 2.51 -9.74
CA ILE A 156 -0.67 3.53 -8.69
C ILE A 156 -1.75 4.55 -9.05
N ARG A 157 -1.71 5.10 -10.27
CA ARG A 157 -2.64 6.15 -10.73
C ARG A 157 -4.09 5.68 -10.82
N VAL A 158 -4.32 4.45 -11.28
CA VAL A 158 -5.69 3.92 -11.30
C VAL A 158 -6.21 3.74 -9.88
N ASN A 159 -5.42 3.19 -8.95
CA ASN A 159 -5.83 3.02 -7.56
C ASN A 159 -6.12 4.35 -6.85
N GLU A 160 -5.37 5.41 -7.14
CA GLU A 160 -5.66 6.76 -6.66
C GLU A 160 -6.98 7.30 -7.23
N ALA A 161 -7.25 7.05 -8.52
CA ALA A 161 -8.44 7.57 -9.19
C ALA A 161 -9.73 6.88 -8.73
N VAL A 162 -9.66 5.58 -8.41
CA VAL A 162 -10.84 4.76 -8.10
C VAL A 162 -11.08 4.54 -6.62
N TYR A 163 -10.21 5.05 -5.75
CA TYR A 163 -10.36 4.88 -4.30
C TYR A 163 -11.83 5.04 -3.83
N PRO A 164 -12.36 4.20 -2.94
CA PRO A 164 -11.71 3.11 -2.17
C PRO A 164 -11.62 1.76 -2.91
N THR A 165 -12.14 1.65 -4.12
CA THR A 165 -12.04 0.43 -4.96
C THR A 165 -10.57 0.13 -5.25
N ARG A 166 -10.25 -1.17 -5.37
CA ARG A 166 -8.88 -1.61 -5.64
C ARG A 166 -8.78 -2.33 -6.99
N VAL A 167 -7.83 -1.89 -7.80
CA VAL A 167 -7.34 -2.58 -8.99
C VAL A 167 -6.09 -3.37 -8.59
N HIS A 168 -6.06 -4.66 -8.92
CA HIS A 168 -4.97 -5.57 -8.54
C HIS A 168 -3.79 -5.48 -9.50
N ASP A 169 -4.09 -5.39 -10.79
CA ASP A 169 -3.04 -5.34 -11.81
C ASP A 169 -3.48 -4.56 -13.06
N VAL A 170 -2.46 -4.15 -13.84
CA VAL A 170 -2.59 -3.53 -15.15
C VAL A 170 -1.93 -4.44 -16.19
N LEU A 171 -2.72 -5.00 -17.10
CA LEU A 171 -2.24 -5.91 -18.12
C LEU A 171 -2.11 -5.19 -19.46
N PHE A 172 -0.92 -5.27 -20.06
CA PHE A 172 -0.67 -4.75 -21.40
C PHE A 172 -1.07 -5.78 -22.45
N LYS A 173 -2.07 -5.44 -23.27
CA LYS A 173 -2.52 -6.25 -24.41
C LYS A 173 -1.75 -5.91 -25.68
N GLU A 174 -1.52 -4.62 -25.93
CA GLU A 174 -0.77 -4.14 -27.08
C GLU A 174 0.01 -2.87 -26.72
N ILE A 175 1.24 -2.79 -27.15
CA ILE A 175 2.09 -1.60 -27.02
C ILE A 175 2.77 -1.37 -28.36
N LEU A 176 2.49 -0.22 -28.98
CA LEU A 176 3.14 0.24 -30.21
C LEU A 176 3.76 1.61 -29.98
N ILE A 177 5.04 1.72 -30.20
CA ILE A 177 5.80 2.97 -30.13
C ILE A 177 6.29 3.27 -31.55
N ASN A 178 5.98 4.45 -32.03
CA ASN A 178 6.44 4.94 -33.32
C ASN A 178 7.12 6.30 -33.13
N GLY A 179 8.35 6.44 -33.65
CA GLY A 179 9.17 7.64 -33.55
C GLY A 179 10.28 7.67 -34.56
#